data_c5e86c7a30eab7fa3d804d4c17267123
#
_entry.id   c5e86c7a30eab7fa3d804d4c17267123
#
_cell.length_a   1.000
_cell.length_b   1.000
_cell.length_c   1.000
_cell.angle_alpha   90.00
_cell.angle_beta   90.00
_cell.angle_gamma   90.00
#
_symmetry.space_group_name_H-M   'P 1'
#
loop_
_entity.id
_entity.type
_entity.pdbx_description
1 polymer ?
#
loop_
_entity_poly.entity_id
_entity_poly.type
_entity_poly.pdbx_seq_one_letter_code
_entity_poly.pdbx_strand_id
1 'polypeptide(L)'
;AGFMPTFVIGGQLNSVGLNARLGKGKYLIAEADESDASFRYLHPMIAVVTNIDNDHLGTYDNDFNKLKAGFLEFLGKLPFYGSVIACIDDPVVKDLLPLFKRRTITFGITEEADFRAKNIVSSGLHSSFFVERRFAGSDLEVELSMPGKHNVLNALAAIAVASEENIADEQII
;
A
#
# COMPACT_ATOMS: atom_id res chain seq x y z
N ALA A 1 -4.95 15.62 -6.95
CA ALA A 1 -6.13 15.64 -6.05
C ALA A 1 -6.16 16.87 -5.11
N GLY A 2 -5.10 17.69 -5.02
CA GLY A 2 -5.09 18.94 -4.23
C GLY A 2 -5.07 18.77 -2.70
N PHE A 3 -4.87 17.57 -2.18
CA PHE A 3 -4.93 17.29 -0.74
C PHE A 3 -3.77 17.86 0.07
N MET A 4 -2.67 18.21 -0.56
CA MET A 4 -1.48 18.80 0.06
C MET A 4 -1.08 18.12 1.39
N PRO A 5 -0.83 16.81 1.42
CA PRO A 5 -0.55 16.08 2.64
C PRO A 5 0.80 16.49 3.26
N THR A 6 0.92 16.34 4.57
CA THR A 6 2.21 16.16 5.22
C THR A 6 2.73 14.77 4.85
N PHE A 7 4.03 14.63 4.61
CA PHE A 7 4.62 13.30 4.39
C PHE A 7 5.95 13.14 5.14
N VAL A 8 6.22 11.90 5.53
CA VAL A 8 7.48 11.43 6.12
C VAL A 8 7.79 10.06 5.51
N ILE A 9 8.91 9.95 4.79
CA ILE A 9 9.34 8.73 4.10
C ILE A 9 10.83 8.48 4.32
N GLY A 10 11.28 7.24 4.28
CA GLY A 10 12.69 6.87 4.45
C GLY A 10 13.58 7.32 3.28
N GLY A 11 13.02 7.34 2.05
CA GLY A 11 13.69 7.84 0.85
C GLY A 11 13.44 9.32 0.58
N GLN A 12 13.86 9.80 -0.59
CA GLN A 12 13.53 11.14 -1.08
C GLN A 12 12.42 11.09 -2.12
N LEU A 13 11.42 11.96 -1.98
CA LEU A 13 10.42 12.15 -3.02
C LEU A 13 11.05 12.97 -4.16
N ASN A 14 11.28 12.35 -5.31
CA ASN A 14 12.00 12.95 -6.45
C ASN A 14 11.43 14.30 -6.90
N SER A 15 10.11 14.49 -6.83
CA SER A 15 9.44 15.72 -7.25
C SER A 15 9.77 16.95 -6.39
N VAL A 16 10.24 16.74 -5.15
CA VAL A 16 10.54 17.81 -4.19
C VAL A 16 11.93 17.70 -3.55
N GLY A 17 12.64 16.58 -3.75
CA GLY A 17 13.97 16.35 -3.21
C GLY A 17 14.04 16.26 -1.67
N LEU A 18 12.93 15.96 -1.00
CA LEU A 18 12.81 15.91 0.45
C LEU A 18 12.27 14.56 0.90
N ASN A 19 12.67 14.13 2.10
CA ASN A 19 12.13 12.95 2.78
C ASN A 19 10.96 13.28 3.72
N ALA A 20 10.79 14.55 4.09
CA ALA A 20 9.66 15.01 4.88
C ALA A 20 9.26 16.43 4.51
N ARG A 21 7.97 16.73 4.52
CA ARG A 21 7.44 18.07 4.30
C ARG A 21 6.11 18.25 5.03
N LEU A 22 5.97 19.36 5.72
CA LEU A 22 4.69 19.78 6.29
C LEU A 22 3.75 20.22 5.15
N GLY A 23 2.62 19.57 5.04
CA GLY A 23 1.54 19.93 4.12
C GLY A 23 0.54 20.90 4.76
N LYS A 24 -0.43 21.38 3.96
CA LYS A 24 -1.54 22.21 4.42
C LYS A 24 -2.84 21.42 4.57
N GLY A 25 -2.85 20.16 4.14
CA GLY A 25 -4.01 19.28 4.19
C GLY A 25 -4.12 18.51 5.50
N LYS A 26 -5.22 17.77 5.63
CA LYS A 26 -5.54 16.96 6.81
C LYS A 26 -4.81 15.61 6.88
N TYR A 27 -4.14 15.20 5.81
CA TYR A 27 -3.49 13.89 5.72
C TYR A 27 -2.02 13.95 6.12
N LEU A 28 -1.59 12.93 6.84
CA LEU A 28 -0.20 12.56 7.04
C LEU A 28 0.03 11.23 6.31
N ILE A 29 0.97 11.20 5.38
CA ILE A 29 1.46 9.99 4.72
C ILE A 29 2.81 9.66 5.36
N ALA A 30 2.89 8.51 6.01
CA ALA A 30 4.11 8.07 6.67
C ALA A 30 4.52 6.69 6.14
N GLU A 31 5.80 6.51 5.87
CA GLU A 31 6.37 5.19 5.69
C GLU A 31 6.47 4.54 7.08
N ALA A 32 5.93 3.32 7.19
CA ALA A 32 5.96 2.53 8.40
C ALA A 32 7.11 1.51 8.28
N ASP A 33 8.17 1.71 9.08
CA ASP A 33 9.36 0.88 9.06
C ASP A 33 9.26 -0.21 10.13
N GLU A 34 9.31 -1.48 9.70
CA GLU A 34 9.29 -2.63 10.59
C GLU A 34 10.66 -2.96 11.19
N SER A 35 11.75 -2.42 10.63
CA SER A 35 13.12 -2.82 10.97
C SER A 35 13.47 -2.60 12.45
N ASP A 36 12.93 -1.54 13.07
CA ASP A 36 13.08 -1.21 14.49
C ASP A 36 11.81 -1.41 15.33
N ALA A 37 10.76 -1.98 14.71
CA ALA A 37 9.42 -2.16 15.29
C ALA A 37 8.70 -0.85 15.67
N SER A 38 9.19 0.33 15.25
CA SER A 38 8.58 1.63 15.58
C SER A 38 7.20 1.81 14.95
N PHE A 39 6.93 1.18 13.80
CA PHE A 39 5.63 1.20 13.13
C PHE A 39 4.49 0.76 14.07
N ARG A 40 4.77 -0.08 15.06
CA ARG A 40 3.80 -0.53 16.06
C ARG A 40 3.24 0.59 16.94
N TYR A 41 3.87 1.77 16.97
CA TYR A 41 3.36 2.94 17.70
C TYR A 41 2.47 3.85 16.85
N LEU A 42 2.39 3.61 15.55
CA LEU A 42 1.52 4.37 14.65
C LEU A 42 0.05 3.96 14.83
N HIS A 43 -0.86 4.89 14.60
CA HIS A 43 -2.30 4.68 14.65
C HIS A 43 -2.90 5.16 13.30
N PRO A 44 -2.77 4.36 12.23
CA PRO A 44 -3.22 4.77 10.91
C PRO A 44 -4.74 4.72 10.78
N MET A 45 -5.28 5.56 9.90
CA MET A 45 -6.65 5.45 9.37
C MET A 45 -6.73 4.46 8.21
N ILE A 46 -5.70 4.49 7.35
CA ILE A 46 -5.51 3.55 6.25
C ILE A 46 -4.10 2.98 6.40
N ALA A 47 -3.97 1.67 6.43
CA ALA A 47 -2.70 0.97 6.41
C ALA A 47 -2.54 0.21 5.10
N VAL A 48 -1.39 0.40 4.44
CA VAL A 48 -1.02 -0.36 3.24
C VAL A 48 0.01 -1.41 3.62
N VAL A 49 -0.22 -2.67 3.25
CA VAL A 49 0.71 -3.78 3.43
C VAL A 49 1.05 -4.34 2.06
N THR A 50 2.27 -4.10 1.62
CA THR A 50 2.76 -4.53 0.30
C THR A 50 3.28 -5.95 0.31
N ASN A 51 4.06 -6.30 1.32
CA ASN A 51 4.67 -7.60 1.55
C ASN A 51 5.10 -7.71 3.02
N ILE A 52 5.36 -8.94 3.48
CA ILE A 52 5.96 -9.24 4.78
C ILE A 52 7.09 -10.22 4.54
N ASP A 53 8.30 -9.70 4.45
CA ASP A 53 9.49 -10.50 4.18
C ASP A 53 10.19 -10.94 5.45
N ASN A 54 10.93 -12.04 5.36
CA ASN A 54 11.74 -12.59 6.43
C ASN A 54 13.07 -11.80 6.55
N ASP A 55 12.95 -10.48 6.72
CA ASP A 55 14.08 -9.56 6.83
C ASP A 55 14.05 -8.82 8.18
N HIS A 56 15.16 -8.17 8.55
CA HIS A 56 15.30 -7.39 9.80
C HIS A 56 14.92 -8.14 11.10
N LEU A 57 15.03 -9.48 11.12
CA LEU A 57 14.57 -10.31 12.25
C LEU A 57 15.32 -10.07 13.56
N GLY A 58 16.46 -9.39 13.54
CA GLY A 58 17.21 -9.07 14.76
C GLY A 58 16.38 -8.36 15.82
N THR A 59 15.48 -7.48 15.41
CA THR A 59 14.54 -6.76 16.28
C THR A 59 13.43 -7.67 16.85
N TYR A 60 13.20 -8.83 16.22
CA TYR A 60 12.15 -9.79 16.55
C TYR A 60 12.71 -11.09 17.12
N ASP A 61 13.88 -11.04 17.78
CA ASP A 61 14.57 -12.20 18.34
C ASP A 61 14.82 -13.32 17.32
N ASN A 62 15.01 -12.98 16.06
CA ASN A 62 15.15 -13.89 14.93
C ASN A 62 13.93 -14.82 14.72
N ASP A 63 12.75 -14.41 15.16
CA ASP A 63 11.49 -15.14 15.04
C ASP A 63 10.51 -14.43 14.08
N PHE A 64 10.31 -15.03 12.91
CA PHE A 64 9.39 -14.50 11.90
C PHE A 64 7.93 -14.42 12.39
N ASN A 65 7.52 -15.27 13.33
CA ASN A 65 6.18 -15.18 13.90
C ASN A 65 6.02 -13.94 14.79
N LYS A 66 7.10 -13.45 15.42
CA LYS A 66 7.07 -12.19 16.16
C LYS A 66 6.91 -10.99 15.21
N LEU A 67 7.55 -11.01 14.04
CA LEU A 67 7.35 -10.00 13.01
C LEU A 67 5.89 -10.00 12.54
N LYS A 68 5.32 -11.17 12.17
CA LYS A 68 3.91 -11.30 11.79
C LYS A 68 2.96 -10.79 12.89
N ALA A 69 3.25 -11.11 14.15
CA ALA A 69 2.47 -10.60 15.28
C ALA A 69 2.56 -9.08 15.40
N GLY A 70 3.72 -8.48 15.11
CA GLY A 70 3.92 -7.03 15.06
C GLY A 70 3.05 -6.37 14.00
N PHE A 71 2.94 -6.95 12.79
CA PHE A 71 2.03 -6.46 11.76
C PHE A 71 0.56 -6.57 12.21
N LEU A 72 0.15 -7.68 12.80
CA LEU A 72 -1.22 -7.83 13.33
C LEU A 72 -1.53 -6.83 14.45
N GLU A 73 -0.56 -6.53 15.32
CA GLU A 73 -0.70 -5.51 16.36
C GLU A 73 -0.87 -4.12 15.72
N PHE A 74 -0.03 -3.76 14.75
CA PHE A 74 -0.13 -2.51 14.01
C PHE A 74 -1.49 -2.34 13.33
N LEU A 75 -1.93 -3.36 12.57
CA LEU A 75 -3.24 -3.35 11.92
C LEU A 75 -4.40 -3.32 12.92
N GLY A 76 -4.21 -3.89 14.12
CA GLY A 76 -5.18 -3.82 15.21
C GLY A 76 -5.43 -2.42 15.75
N LYS A 77 -4.49 -1.47 15.53
CA LYS A 77 -4.60 -0.08 15.99
C LYS A 77 -5.44 0.82 15.09
N LEU A 78 -5.80 0.37 13.88
CA LEU A 78 -6.75 1.10 13.06
C LEU A 78 -8.07 1.26 13.82
N PRO A 79 -8.75 2.42 13.70
CA PRO A 79 -10.10 2.59 14.23
C PRO A 79 -11.08 1.63 13.54
N PHE A 80 -12.27 1.46 14.10
CA PHE A 80 -13.28 0.54 13.55
C PHE A 80 -13.72 0.90 12.11
N TYR A 81 -13.57 2.16 11.72
CA TYR A 81 -13.86 2.70 10.39
C TYR A 81 -12.63 2.81 9.49
N GLY A 82 -11.46 2.37 9.96
CA GLY A 82 -10.24 2.35 9.18
C GLY A 82 -10.18 1.17 8.23
N SER A 83 -9.34 1.28 7.18
CA SER A 83 -9.20 0.28 6.12
C SER A 83 -7.76 -0.22 6.02
N VAL A 84 -7.62 -1.53 5.78
CA VAL A 84 -6.35 -2.16 5.38
C VAL A 84 -6.36 -2.35 3.87
N ILE A 85 -5.28 -1.99 3.21
CA ILE A 85 -5.05 -2.24 1.78
C ILE A 85 -3.91 -3.24 1.68
N ALA A 86 -4.19 -4.46 1.23
CA ALA A 86 -3.30 -5.61 1.36
C ALA A 86 -2.97 -6.26 0.02
N CYS A 87 -1.68 -6.50 -0.23
CA CYS A 87 -1.20 -7.23 -1.40
C CYS A 87 -1.43 -8.73 -1.23
N ILE A 88 -2.33 -9.33 -1.99
CA ILE A 88 -2.58 -10.79 -1.93
C ILE A 88 -1.65 -11.61 -2.83
N ASP A 89 -0.80 -10.96 -3.60
CA ASP A 89 0.28 -11.64 -4.32
C ASP A 89 1.43 -12.06 -3.37
N ASP A 90 1.51 -11.42 -2.19
CA ASP A 90 2.40 -11.86 -1.12
C ASP A 90 1.78 -13.01 -0.33
N PRO A 91 2.42 -14.19 -0.24
CA PRO A 91 1.84 -15.36 0.41
C PRO A 91 1.66 -15.15 1.92
N VAL A 92 2.55 -14.41 2.57
CA VAL A 92 2.46 -14.17 4.02
C VAL A 92 1.31 -13.22 4.34
N VAL A 93 1.14 -12.16 3.57
CA VAL A 93 -0.02 -11.26 3.68
C VAL A 93 -1.31 -12.03 3.44
N LYS A 94 -1.36 -12.85 2.38
CA LYS A 94 -2.54 -13.68 2.05
C LYS A 94 -2.90 -14.63 3.19
N ASP A 95 -1.92 -15.28 3.80
CA ASP A 95 -2.13 -16.19 4.93
C ASP A 95 -2.64 -15.45 6.20
N LEU A 96 -2.26 -14.19 6.38
CA LEU A 96 -2.69 -13.39 7.52
C LEU A 96 -4.04 -12.69 7.34
N LEU A 97 -4.58 -12.59 6.12
CA LEU A 97 -5.86 -11.92 5.84
C LEU A 97 -7.01 -12.35 6.78
N PRO A 98 -7.21 -13.65 7.09
CA PRO A 98 -8.30 -14.07 7.98
C PRO A 98 -8.19 -13.53 9.41
N LEU A 99 -7.00 -13.04 9.80
CA LEU A 99 -6.73 -12.48 11.13
C LEU A 99 -6.91 -10.95 11.18
N PHE A 100 -7.11 -10.30 10.03
CA PHE A 100 -7.33 -8.86 9.98
C PHE A 100 -8.73 -8.52 10.51
N LYS A 101 -8.78 -7.62 11.49
CA LYS A 101 -10.03 -7.24 12.20
C LYS A 101 -10.68 -5.99 11.64
N ARG A 102 -10.24 -5.51 10.51
CA ARG A 102 -10.72 -4.28 9.87
C ARG A 102 -11.16 -4.57 8.44
N ARG A 103 -11.93 -3.66 7.87
CA ARG A 103 -12.26 -3.70 6.46
C ARG A 103 -10.97 -3.81 5.66
N THR A 104 -10.88 -4.80 4.82
CA THR A 104 -9.70 -5.07 4.01
C THR A 104 -10.06 -4.97 2.55
N ILE A 105 -9.27 -4.22 1.80
CA ILE A 105 -9.29 -4.08 0.36
C ILE A 105 -8.03 -4.74 -0.15
N THR A 106 -8.16 -5.65 -1.08
CA THR A 106 -7.05 -6.43 -1.61
C THR A 106 -6.58 -5.90 -2.95
N PHE A 107 -5.29 -5.97 -3.20
CA PHE A 107 -4.72 -5.67 -4.50
C PHE A 107 -3.71 -6.73 -4.93
N GLY A 108 -3.53 -6.88 -6.24
CA GLY A 108 -2.61 -7.85 -6.81
C GLY A 108 -2.79 -8.06 -8.30
N ILE A 109 -2.09 -9.04 -8.83
CA ILE A 109 -2.22 -9.50 -10.21
C ILE A 109 -3.07 -10.79 -10.26
N THR A 110 -3.31 -11.41 -9.11
CA THR A 110 -4.14 -12.62 -8.97
C THR A 110 -5.63 -12.32 -9.21
N GLU A 111 -6.40 -13.37 -9.54
CA GLU A 111 -7.83 -13.24 -9.89
C GLU A 111 -8.73 -12.85 -8.71
N GLU A 112 -8.26 -13.06 -7.51
CA GLU A 112 -9.04 -12.86 -6.28
C GLU A 112 -8.96 -11.43 -5.73
N ALA A 113 -8.06 -10.58 -6.28
CA ALA A 113 -7.86 -9.22 -5.78
C ALA A 113 -9.05 -8.29 -6.12
N ASP A 114 -9.37 -7.38 -5.19
CA ASP A 114 -10.38 -6.33 -5.40
C ASP A 114 -9.90 -5.26 -6.41
N PHE A 115 -8.60 -4.97 -6.40
CA PHE A 115 -7.91 -4.15 -7.40
C PHE A 115 -6.88 -5.01 -8.12
N ARG A 116 -7.14 -5.36 -9.36
CA ARG A 116 -6.33 -6.32 -10.10
C ARG A 116 -5.72 -5.71 -11.35
N ALA A 117 -4.39 -5.81 -11.50
CA ALA A 117 -3.74 -5.46 -12.76
C ALA A 117 -3.87 -6.58 -13.79
N LYS A 118 -4.32 -6.21 -14.99
CA LYS A 118 -4.43 -7.09 -16.17
C LYS A 118 -3.65 -6.53 -17.35
N ASN A 119 -3.31 -7.40 -18.29
CA ASN A 119 -2.68 -7.03 -19.55
C ASN A 119 -1.43 -6.16 -19.36
N ILE A 120 -0.59 -6.56 -18.39
CA ILE A 120 0.63 -5.82 -18.07
C ILE A 120 1.62 -5.96 -19.23
N VAL A 121 1.99 -4.82 -19.81
CA VAL A 121 3.01 -4.71 -20.86
C VAL A 121 4.14 -3.84 -20.32
N SER A 122 5.35 -4.36 -20.33
CA SER A 122 6.56 -3.61 -19.96
C SER A 122 7.40 -3.36 -21.21
N SER A 123 7.72 -2.09 -21.50
CA SER A 123 8.55 -1.69 -22.62
C SER A 123 9.55 -0.62 -22.18
N GLY A 124 10.82 -0.97 -22.16
CA GLY A 124 11.89 -0.08 -21.70
C GLY A 124 11.68 0.37 -20.25
N LEU A 125 11.49 1.66 -20.05
CA LEU A 125 11.28 2.27 -18.72
C LEU A 125 9.79 2.46 -18.39
N HIS A 126 8.88 1.94 -19.20
CA HIS A 126 7.44 2.13 -19.03
C HIS A 126 6.74 0.80 -18.77
N SER A 127 5.64 0.85 -18.02
CA SER A 127 4.68 -0.24 -17.87
C SER A 127 3.28 0.30 -18.13
N SER A 128 2.48 -0.41 -18.92
CA SER A 128 1.05 -0.14 -19.10
C SER A 128 0.22 -1.34 -18.65
N PHE A 129 -0.93 -1.09 -18.07
CA PHE A 129 -1.82 -2.14 -17.60
C PHE A 129 -3.24 -1.61 -17.37
N PHE A 130 -4.21 -2.50 -17.32
CA PHE A 130 -5.57 -2.20 -16.91
C PHE A 130 -5.76 -2.57 -15.45
N VAL A 131 -6.49 -1.74 -14.69
CA VAL A 131 -6.87 -2.02 -13.31
C VAL A 131 -8.35 -2.37 -13.29
N GLU A 132 -8.65 -3.66 -13.09
CA GLU A 132 -10.01 -4.13 -12.80
C GLU A 132 -10.34 -3.79 -11.35
N ARG A 133 -11.48 -3.13 -11.13
CA ARG A 133 -11.96 -2.72 -9.80
C ARG A 133 -13.27 -3.42 -9.47
N ARG A 134 -13.23 -4.36 -8.53
CA ARG A 134 -14.37 -5.23 -8.22
C ARG A 134 -15.57 -4.49 -7.64
N PHE A 135 -15.35 -3.41 -6.89
CA PHE A 135 -16.38 -2.69 -6.14
C PHE A 135 -16.36 -1.17 -6.33
N ALA A 136 -15.55 -0.65 -7.22
CA ALA A 136 -15.34 0.78 -7.37
C ALA A 136 -15.20 1.18 -8.84
N GLY A 137 -16.22 1.83 -9.39
CA GLY A 137 -16.16 2.48 -10.70
C GLY A 137 -15.89 1.56 -11.91
N SER A 138 -15.45 2.18 -13.01
CA SER A 138 -15.00 1.48 -14.22
C SER A 138 -13.52 1.06 -14.10
N ASP A 139 -13.10 0.16 -14.96
CA ASP A 139 -11.68 -0.19 -15.11
C ASP A 139 -10.86 1.04 -15.51
N LEU A 140 -9.61 1.10 -15.02
CA LEU A 140 -8.68 2.17 -15.35
C LEU A 140 -7.59 1.66 -16.29
N GLU A 141 -7.23 2.47 -17.29
CA GLU A 141 -6.00 2.27 -18.06
C GLU A 141 -4.89 3.12 -17.45
N VAL A 142 -3.78 2.49 -17.10
CA VAL A 142 -2.67 3.12 -16.37
C VAL A 142 -1.37 2.99 -17.13
N GLU A 143 -0.65 4.11 -17.25
CA GLU A 143 0.72 4.16 -17.74
C GLU A 143 1.67 4.60 -16.62
N LEU A 144 2.72 3.82 -16.38
CA LEU A 144 3.77 4.13 -15.42
C LEU A 144 5.10 4.37 -16.16
N SER A 145 5.78 5.44 -15.80
CA SER A 145 7.19 5.68 -16.21
C SER A 145 8.18 4.92 -15.32
N MET A 146 7.79 3.72 -14.90
CA MET A 146 8.59 2.82 -14.05
C MET A 146 8.37 1.37 -14.50
N PRO A 147 9.43 0.60 -14.77
CA PRO A 147 9.30 -0.81 -15.15
C PRO A 147 9.20 -1.71 -13.92
N GLY A 148 8.68 -2.91 -14.14
CA GLY A 148 8.73 -3.99 -13.17
C GLY A 148 7.43 -4.24 -12.40
N LYS A 149 7.18 -5.50 -12.11
CA LYS A 149 5.99 -6.00 -11.43
C LYS A 149 5.76 -5.30 -10.07
N HIS A 150 6.82 -5.06 -9.31
CA HIS A 150 6.73 -4.39 -8.01
C HIS A 150 6.18 -2.97 -8.11
N ASN A 151 6.52 -2.22 -9.18
CA ASN A 151 5.98 -0.88 -9.41
C ASN A 151 4.51 -0.92 -9.81
N VAL A 152 4.08 -1.96 -10.54
CA VAL A 152 2.66 -2.20 -10.83
C VAL A 152 1.89 -2.45 -9.53
N LEU A 153 2.42 -3.29 -8.63
CA LEU A 153 1.80 -3.55 -7.32
C LEU A 153 1.75 -2.29 -6.46
N ASN A 154 2.82 -1.49 -6.42
CA ASN A 154 2.83 -0.22 -5.69
C ASN A 154 1.80 0.78 -6.26
N ALA A 155 1.65 0.83 -7.58
CA ALA A 155 0.63 1.65 -8.22
C ALA A 155 -0.79 1.17 -7.87
N LEU A 156 -1.04 -0.14 -7.87
CA LEU A 156 -2.33 -0.70 -7.43
C LEU A 156 -2.67 -0.30 -5.99
N ALA A 157 -1.68 -0.36 -5.09
CA ALA A 157 -1.85 0.10 -3.71
C ALA A 157 -2.26 1.58 -3.65
N ALA A 158 -1.57 2.46 -4.41
CA ALA A 158 -1.88 3.88 -4.48
C ALA A 158 -3.28 4.13 -5.08
N ILE A 159 -3.66 3.40 -6.13
CA ILE A 159 -4.99 3.47 -6.76
C ILE A 159 -6.07 3.02 -5.77
N ALA A 160 -5.84 1.95 -5.02
CA ALA A 160 -6.79 1.47 -4.01
C ALA A 160 -6.99 2.50 -2.88
N VAL A 161 -5.91 3.14 -2.38
CA VAL A 161 -5.98 4.26 -1.42
C VAL A 161 -6.77 5.42 -2.01
N ALA A 162 -6.46 5.81 -3.25
CA ALA A 162 -7.12 6.94 -3.91
C ALA A 162 -8.62 6.69 -4.11
N SER A 163 -8.99 5.47 -4.49
CA SER A 163 -10.39 5.06 -4.65
C SER A 163 -11.14 5.05 -3.31
N GLU A 164 -10.50 4.57 -2.23
CA GLU A 164 -11.07 4.60 -0.87
C GLU A 164 -11.30 6.03 -0.38
N GLU A 165 -10.44 6.96 -0.76
CA GLU A 165 -10.56 8.40 -0.45
C GLU A 165 -11.46 9.14 -1.45
N ASN A 166 -12.16 8.44 -2.34
CA ASN A 166 -13.07 9.00 -3.35
C ASN A 166 -12.41 10.05 -4.26
N ILE A 167 -11.15 9.84 -4.60
CA ILE A 167 -10.45 10.65 -5.60
C ILE A 167 -11.00 10.29 -6.97
N ALA A 168 -11.33 11.30 -7.77
CA ALA A 168 -11.86 11.10 -9.11
C ALA A 168 -10.83 10.42 -10.03
N ASP A 169 -11.28 9.56 -10.93
CA ASP A 169 -10.42 8.74 -11.79
C ASP A 169 -9.45 9.57 -12.62
N GLU A 170 -9.87 10.75 -13.10
CA GLU A 170 -9.04 11.69 -13.87
C GLU A 170 -7.88 12.29 -13.05
N GLN A 171 -7.87 12.08 -11.74
CA GLN A 171 -6.80 12.52 -10.85
C GLN A 171 -5.95 11.35 -10.34
N ILE A 172 -6.38 10.12 -10.60
CA ILE A 172 -5.68 8.88 -10.25
C ILE A 172 -4.69 8.51 -11.36
N ILE A 173 -5.10 8.67 -12.61
CA ILE A 173 -4.36 8.38 -13.84
C ILE A 173 -3.62 9.60 -14.38
#